data_68667a367e13c7ac6cfe2ebc28ea325c
#
_entry.id   68667a367e13c7ac6cfe2ebc28ea325c
#
_cell.length_a   1.000
_cell.length_b   1.000
_cell.length_c   1.000
_cell.angle_alpha   90.00
_cell.angle_beta   90.00
_cell.angle_gamma   90.00
#
_symmetry.space_group_name_H-M   'P 1'
#
loop_
_entity.id
_entity.type
_entity.pdbx_description
1 polymer ?
#
loop_
_entity_poly.entity_id
_entity_poly.type
_entity_poly.pdbx_seq_one_letter_code
_entity_poly.pdbx_strand_id
1 'polypeptide(L)'
;MKFLHTADWQLGMTRHFLAGEAQPQYSAARREAIASLGEVAVAQGCDFMVVCGDVFESNQLAPRVISQALEVMRGVGVDVYLLPGNHDPLDAASVYTSELFLAEKPANVHVLDTAGRHQVTPGVELVAVPWRSKAPTHDLVAEQLDGLPADGTRRIVVAHGGVDMLDPDPTKPALIALKAVEDAIDRGAIHYVALGDKHSRTQVGSSGRVWYSGAPEVTNYDDVESDPGHALVVDLDESGAIRVDAHDVGRWRFVTLRWSVDNARDIADLGLNLELFPDKERTVVRLALTGTLSVT
;
A
#
# COMPACT_ATOMS: atom_id res chain seq x y z
N MET A 1 22.13 -1.25 2.57
CA MET A 1 21.11 -0.69 1.68
C MET A 1 19.83 -0.54 2.46
N LYS A 2 19.24 0.64 2.39
CA LYS A 2 17.99 0.92 3.12
C LYS A 2 16.97 1.49 2.14
N PHE A 3 15.71 1.06 2.21
CA PHE A 3 14.66 1.56 1.34
C PHE A 3 13.32 1.64 2.07
N LEU A 4 12.42 2.48 1.56
CA LEU A 4 11.07 2.60 2.06
C LEU A 4 10.12 1.77 1.19
N HIS A 5 9.32 0.90 1.82
CA HIS A 5 8.28 0.09 1.20
C HIS A 5 6.90 0.64 1.58
N THR A 6 6.11 0.98 0.59
CA THR A 6 4.73 1.46 0.68
C THR A 6 3.90 0.90 -0.46
N ALA A 7 2.57 0.97 -0.38
CA ALA A 7 1.63 0.50 -1.40
C ALA A 7 0.28 1.20 -1.25
N ASP A 8 -0.63 0.94 -2.15
CA ASP A 8 -2.06 1.25 -2.00
C ASP A 8 -2.34 2.73 -1.66
N TRP A 9 -1.64 3.64 -2.35
CA TRP A 9 -1.85 5.07 -2.19
C TRP A 9 -3.24 5.52 -2.64
N GLN A 10 -3.80 4.84 -3.63
CA GLN A 10 -5.15 5.00 -4.18
C GLN A 10 -5.53 6.49 -4.33
N LEU A 11 -4.65 7.27 -4.96
CA LEU A 11 -4.86 8.70 -5.19
C LEU A 11 -6.06 8.92 -6.11
N GLY A 12 -6.97 9.79 -5.68
CA GLY A 12 -8.25 10.00 -6.34
C GLY A 12 -9.42 9.25 -5.71
N MET A 13 -9.18 8.42 -4.70
CA MET A 13 -10.22 7.71 -3.97
C MET A 13 -11.24 8.65 -3.36
N THR A 14 -12.52 8.28 -3.49
CA THR A 14 -13.64 8.95 -2.83
C THR A 14 -14.41 7.96 -1.97
N ARG A 15 -15.03 8.47 -0.90
CA ARG A 15 -15.89 7.68 -0.02
C ARG A 15 -17.26 8.32 0.09
N HIS A 16 -18.31 7.61 -0.28
CA HIS A 16 -19.68 8.13 -0.33
C HIS A 16 -20.21 8.62 1.04
N PHE A 17 -19.62 8.15 2.13
CA PHE A 17 -19.99 8.57 3.48
C PHE A 17 -19.25 9.84 3.96
N LEU A 18 -18.28 10.34 3.21
CA LEU A 18 -17.58 11.59 3.50
C LEU A 18 -18.32 12.74 2.83
N ALA A 19 -19.11 13.49 3.62
CA ALA A 19 -19.92 14.61 3.12
C ALA A 19 -19.22 15.97 3.36
N GLY A 20 -19.62 16.99 2.61
CA GLY A 20 -19.14 18.37 2.76
C GLY A 20 -17.63 18.48 2.61
N GLU A 21 -16.96 19.08 3.58
CA GLU A 21 -15.52 19.31 3.59
C GLU A 21 -14.70 18.04 3.92
N ALA A 22 -15.32 16.98 4.43
CA ALA A 22 -14.60 15.78 4.85
C ALA A 22 -13.90 15.07 3.67
N GLN A 23 -14.55 14.96 2.50
CA GLN A 23 -13.93 14.33 1.32
C GLN A 23 -12.72 15.14 0.79
N PRO A 24 -12.78 16.48 0.62
CA PRO A 24 -11.60 17.27 0.30
C PRO A 24 -10.45 17.12 1.29
N GLN A 25 -10.75 17.13 2.60
CA GLN A 25 -9.75 16.95 3.66
C GLN A 25 -9.11 15.56 3.62
N TYR A 26 -9.92 14.52 3.43
CA TYR A 26 -9.42 13.15 3.28
C TYR A 26 -8.53 13.00 2.03
N SER A 27 -8.94 13.59 0.90
CA SER A 27 -8.14 13.59 -0.32
C SER A 27 -6.82 14.38 -0.16
N ALA A 28 -6.82 15.44 0.66
CA ALA A 28 -5.60 16.16 1.02
C ALA A 28 -4.69 15.30 1.91
N ALA A 29 -5.25 14.62 2.92
CA ALA A 29 -4.50 13.74 3.82
C ALA A 29 -3.76 12.61 3.08
N ARG A 30 -4.37 12.02 2.05
CA ARG A 30 -3.70 11.00 1.21
C ARG A 30 -2.47 11.56 0.49
N ARG A 31 -2.51 12.81 0.01
CA ARG A 31 -1.33 13.48 -0.57
C ARG A 31 -0.30 13.87 0.50
N GLU A 32 -0.76 14.33 1.66
CA GLU A 32 0.11 14.64 2.80
C GLU A 32 0.84 13.38 3.31
N ALA A 33 0.19 12.20 3.26
CA ALA A 33 0.83 10.94 3.59
C ALA A 33 2.03 10.66 2.68
N ILE A 34 1.96 10.99 1.37
CA ILE A 34 3.12 10.85 0.45
C ILE A 34 4.27 11.79 0.86
N ALA A 35 3.96 13.01 1.25
CA ALA A 35 4.99 13.93 1.75
C ALA A 35 5.64 13.37 3.03
N SER A 36 4.84 12.83 3.96
CA SER A 36 5.33 12.18 5.18
C SER A 36 6.19 10.95 4.87
N LEU A 37 5.84 10.14 3.84
CA LEU A 37 6.68 9.05 3.35
C LEU A 37 8.07 9.56 2.90
N GLY A 38 8.11 10.68 2.18
CA GLY A 38 9.35 11.33 1.78
C GLY A 38 10.19 11.80 2.97
N GLU A 39 9.55 12.41 3.97
CA GLU A 39 10.21 12.83 5.22
C GLU A 39 10.81 11.63 5.95
N VAL A 40 10.06 10.53 6.09
CA VAL A 40 10.53 9.28 6.69
C VAL A 40 11.71 8.72 5.90
N ALA A 41 11.61 8.64 4.56
CA ALA A 41 12.68 8.11 3.72
C ALA A 41 13.99 8.87 3.92
N VAL A 42 13.94 10.20 3.90
CA VAL A 42 15.12 11.07 4.11
C VAL A 42 15.65 10.93 5.54
N ALA A 43 14.78 11.01 6.55
CA ALA A 43 15.18 10.95 7.96
C ALA A 43 15.82 9.59 8.33
N GLN A 44 15.36 8.50 7.70
CA GLN A 44 15.89 7.17 7.91
C GLN A 44 17.11 6.84 7.03
N GLY A 45 17.47 7.72 6.09
CA GLY A 45 18.56 7.51 5.15
C GLY A 45 18.28 6.40 4.16
N CYS A 46 17.04 6.35 3.63
CA CYS A 46 16.67 5.42 2.57
C CYS A 46 17.32 5.83 1.24
N ASP A 47 17.81 4.84 0.50
CA ASP A 47 18.40 5.04 -0.82
C ASP A 47 17.31 5.31 -1.89
N PHE A 48 16.14 4.70 -1.72
CA PHE A 48 14.97 4.84 -2.61
C PHE A 48 13.67 4.42 -1.91
N MET A 49 12.54 4.61 -2.59
CA MET A 49 11.20 4.18 -2.18
C MET A 49 10.59 3.27 -3.24
N VAL A 50 9.95 2.17 -2.84
CA VAL A 50 9.12 1.33 -3.72
C VAL A 50 7.65 1.47 -3.35
N VAL A 51 6.79 1.63 -4.36
CA VAL A 51 5.34 1.70 -4.23
C VAL A 51 4.73 0.49 -4.92
N CYS A 52 4.25 -0.46 -4.13
CA CYS A 52 3.88 -1.80 -4.57
C CYS A 52 2.43 -1.87 -5.09
N GLY A 53 2.12 -1.10 -6.11
CA GLY A 53 0.82 -1.09 -6.78
C GLY A 53 -0.21 -0.14 -6.19
N ASP A 54 -1.28 0.08 -6.94
CA ASP A 54 -2.44 0.90 -6.59
C ASP A 54 -2.06 2.32 -6.13
N VAL A 55 -1.17 2.95 -6.91
CA VAL A 55 -0.79 4.36 -6.73
C VAL A 55 -2.00 5.26 -6.95
N PHE A 56 -2.79 4.93 -7.97
CA PHE A 56 -4.01 5.63 -8.34
C PHE A 56 -5.23 4.74 -8.14
N GLU A 57 -6.36 5.36 -7.76
CA GLU A 57 -7.65 4.66 -7.57
C GLU A 57 -8.16 4.00 -8.87
N SER A 58 -7.81 4.55 -10.00
CA SER A 58 -8.12 3.99 -11.32
C SER A 58 -7.32 4.67 -12.43
N ASN A 59 -7.31 4.07 -13.62
CA ASN A 59 -6.76 4.71 -14.82
C ASN A 59 -7.60 5.91 -15.33
N GLN A 60 -8.83 6.09 -14.83
CA GLN A 60 -9.75 7.14 -15.27
C GLN A 60 -9.89 8.24 -14.21
N LEU A 61 -8.85 9.02 -14.07
CA LEU A 61 -8.80 10.13 -13.10
C LEU A 61 -8.92 11.50 -13.78
N ALA A 62 -9.46 12.47 -13.05
CA ALA A 62 -9.40 13.85 -13.49
C ALA A 62 -7.94 14.33 -13.59
N PRO A 63 -7.56 15.09 -14.62
CA PRO A 63 -6.20 15.60 -14.82
C PRO A 63 -5.59 16.24 -13.58
N ARG A 64 -6.40 17.01 -12.84
CA ARG A 64 -5.98 17.66 -11.60
C ARG A 64 -5.46 16.68 -10.54
N VAL A 65 -6.04 15.47 -10.43
CA VAL A 65 -5.61 14.46 -9.46
C VAL A 65 -4.21 13.98 -9.82
N ILE A 66 -3.97 13.72 -11.10
CA ILE A 66 -2.67 13.26 -11.62
C ILE A 66 -1.60 14.35 -11.39
N SER A 67 -1.86 15.60 -11.77
CA SER A 67 -0.91 16.71 -11.59
C SER A 67 -0.59 16.93 -10.10
N GLN A 68 -1.60 16.90 -9.21
CA GLN A 68 -1.38 17.04 -7.78
C GLN A 68 -0.56 15.88 -7.18
N ALA A 69 -0.77 14.65 -7.67
CA ALA A 69 0.01 13.48 -7.27
C ALA A 69 1.49 13.64 -7.67
N LEU A 70 1.75 13.99 -8.92
CA LEU A 70 3.09 14.18 -9.45
C LEU A 70 3.83 15.33 -8.75
N GLU A 71 3.11 16.40 -8.41
CA GLU A 71 3.69 17.54 -7.66
C GLU A 71 4.17 17.12 -6.27
N VAL A 72 3.39 16.32 -5.54
CA VAL A 72 3.80 15.81 -4.21
C VAL A 72 4.98 14.84 -4.36
N MET A 73 4.96 13.95 -5.35
CA MET A 73 6.06 13.02 -5.62
C MET A 73 7.37 13.75 -5.97
N ARG A 74 7.30 14.91 -6.62
CA ARG A 74 8.47 15.75 -6.92
C ARG A 74 9.20 16.20 -5.65
N GLY A 75 8.45 16.41 -4.57
CA GLY A 75 8.98 16.80 -3.26
C GLY A 75 9.58 15.65 -2.44
N VAL A 76 9.42 14.40 -2.86
CA VAL A 76 10.03 13.24 -2.20
C VAL A 76 11.54 13.26 -2.46
N GLY A 77 12.34 13.30 -1.41
CA GLY A 77 13.77 13.51 -1.48
C GLY A 77 14.62 12.30 -1.92
N VAL A 78 14.00 11.24 -2.41
CA VAL A 78 14.63 10.02 -2.92
C VAL A 78 13.97 9.57 -4.22
N ASP A 79 14.60 8.66 -4.97
CA ASP A 79 13.98 8.03 -6.13
C ASP A 79 12.77 7.18 -5.72
N VAL A 80 11.68 7.28 -6.47
CA VAL A 80 10.40 6.62 -6.23
C VAL A 80 10.10 5.67 -7.38
N TYR A 81 10.01 4.38 -7.09
CA TYR A 81 9.69 3.33 -8.06
C TYR A 81 8.22 2.93 -7.91
N LEU A 82 7.41 3.25 -8.91
CA LEU A 82 5.98 2.99 -8.94
C LEU A 82 5.70 1.68 -9.67
N LEU A 83 5.04 0.73 -9.02
CA LEU A 83 4.53 -0.47 -9.65
C LEU A 83 3.06 -0.27 -10.00
N PRO A 84 2.61 -0.57 -11.23
CA PRO A 84 1.19 -0.66 -11.54
C PRO A 84 0.50 -1.83 -10.83
N GLY A 85 -0.65 -1.56 -10.18
CA GLY A 85 -1.48 -2.54 -9.48
C GLY A 85 -2.76 -2.92 -10.26
N ASN A 86 -3.76 -3.45 -9.56
CA ASN A 86 -5.03 -3.84 -10.18
C ASN A 86 -5.99 -2.66 -10.37
N HIS A 87 -5.86 -1.57 -9.61
CA HIS A 87 -6.63 -0.35 -9.82
C HIS A 87 -6.09 0.49 -10.98
N ASP A 88 -4.78 0.50 -11.17
CA ASP A 88 -4.06 1.31 -12.16
C ASP A 88 -3.15 0.48 -13.10
N PRO A 89 -3.67 -0.64 -13.69
CA PRO A 89 -2.85 -1.54 -14.49
C PRO A 89 -2.31 -0.89 -15.77
N LEU A 90 -1.28 -1.52 -16.36
CA LEU A 90 -0.72 -1.15 -17.66
C LEU A 90 -1.59 -1.67 -18.82
N ASP A 91 -2.86 -1.28 -18.81
CA ASP A 91 -3.78 -1.54 -19.93
C ASP A 91 -3.72 -0.42 -20.97
N ALA A 92 -4.56 -0.52 -22.00
CA ALA A 92 -4.60 0.47 -23.09
C ALA A 92 -5.00 1.90 -22.64
N ALA A 93 -5.60 2.05 -21.46
CA ALA A 93 -6.03 3.33 -20.90
C ALA A 93 -5.19 3.73 -19.67
N SER A 94 -4.01 3.15 -19.49
CA SER A 94 -3.17 3.34 -18.33
C SER A 94 -2.81 4.81 -18.08
N VAL A 95 -2.97 5.25 -16.84
CA VAL A 95 -2.57 6.58 -16.39
C VAL A 95 -1.08 6.83 -16.65
N TYR A 96 -0.24 5.82 -16.50
CA TYR A 96 1.22 5.90 -16.66
C TYR A 96 1.68 6.18 -18.10
N THR A 97 0.84 5.89 -19.08
CA THR A 97 1.11 6.16 -20.52
C THR A 97 0.35 7.37 -21.05
N SER A 98 -0.43 8.05 -20.22
CA SER A 98 -1.16 9.26 -20.61
C SER A 98 -0.19 10.41 -20.94
N GLU A 99 -0.56 11.25 -21.89
CA GLU A 99 0.25 12.44 -22.27
C GLU A 99 0.53 13.33 -21.06
N LEU A 100 -0.46 13.53 -20.18
CA LEU A 100 -0.32 14.35 -18.99
C LEU A 100 0.73 13.77 -18.02
N PHE A 101 0.62 12.48 -17.71
CA PHE A 101 1.57 11.82 -16.81
C PHE A 101 3.00 11.89 -17.34
N LEU A 102 3.18 11.56 -18.62
CA LEU A 102 4.51 11.59 -19.28
C LEU A 102 5.10 13.00 -19.33
N ALA A 103 4.28 14.03 -19.53
CA ALA A 103 4.72 15.43 -19.59
C ALA A 103 5.10 16.00 -18.22
N GLU A 104 4.39 15.61 -17.15
CA GLU A 104 4.57 16.18 -15.81
C GLU A 104 5.38 15.28 -14.85
N LYS A 105 5.67 14.04 -15.21
CA LYS A 105 6.40 13.06 -14.40
C LYS A 105 7.76 13.63 -13.95
N PRO A 106 8.00 13.72 -12.62
CA PRO A 106 9.29 14.21 -12.10
C PRO A 106 10.43 13.26 -12.42
N ALA A 107 11.66 13.78 -12.44
CA ALA A 107 12.85 12.99 -12.74
C ALA A 107 13.12 11.88 -11.72
N ASN A 108 12.75 12.09 -10.45
CA ASN A 108 12.88 11.11 -9.36
C ASN A 108 11.77 10.03 -9.36
N VAL A 109 10.83 10.06 -10.31
CA VAL A 109 9.75 9.06 -10.40
C VAL A 109 10.03 8.10 -11.55
N HIS A 110 10.10 6.82 -11.25
CA HIS A 110 10.36 5.73 -12.18
C HIS A 110 9.19 4.76 -12.17
N VAL A 111 8.59 4.50 -13.32
CA VAL A 111 7.52 3.50 -13.45
C VAL A 111 8.14 2.15 -13.78
N LEU A 112 7.84 1.14 -12.98
CA LEU A 112 8.22 -0.25 -13.23
C LEU A 112 7.23 -0.86 -14.23
N ASP A 113 7.30 -0.43 -15.48
CA ASP A 113 6.37 -0.77 -16.56
C ASP A 113 6.71 -2.08 -17.29
N THR A 114 7.88 -2.62 -17.04
CA THR A 114 8.37 -3.87 -17.63
C THR A 114 8.60 -4.90 -16.53
N ALA A 115 8.07 -6.10 -16.73
CA ALA A 115 8.31 -7.20 -15.81
C ALA A 115 9.78 -7.67 -15.87
N GLY A 116 10.32 -8.07 -14.72
CA GLY A 116 11.68 -8.57 -14.61
C GLY A 116 12.62 -7.64 -13.84
N ARG A 117 13.92 -7.76 -14.12
CA ARG A 117 14.98 -7.12 -13.35
C ARG A 117 15.23 -5.66 -13.78
N HIS A 118 15.23 -4.77 -12.81
CA HIS A 118 15.57 -3.36 -12.96
C HIS A 118 16.73 -3.03 -12.03
N GLN A 119 17.87 -2.65 -12.58
CA GLN A 119 19.03 -2.25 -11.78
C GLN A 119 18.80 -0.86 -11.16
N VAL A 120 18.86 -0.76 -9.83
CA VAL A 120 18.73 0.51 -9.08
C VAL A 120 20.12 1.11 -8.83
N THR A 121 21.01 0.30 -8.27
CA THR A 121 22.40 0.62 -8.03
C THR A 121 23.26 -0.61 -8.34
N PRO A 122 24.60 -0.47 -8.49
CA PRO A 122 25.43 -1.64 -8.67
C PRO A 122 25.23 -2.70 -7.59
N GLY A 123 24.89 -3.93 -8.00
CA GLY A 123 24.61 -5.06 -7.11
C GLY A 123 23.23 -5.05 -6.42
N VAL A 124 22.31 -4.16 -6.82
CA VAL A 124 20.94 -4.08 -6.33
C VAL A 124 19.96 -4.06 -7.49
N GLU A 125 19.03 -4.99 -7.50
CA GLU A 125 17.96 -5.08 -8.52
C GLU A 125 16.57 -5.11 -7.86
N LEU A 126 15.61 -4.41 -8.46
CA LEU A 126 14.19 -4.65 -8.26
C LEU A 126 13.72 -5.69 -9.26
N VAL A 127 13.00 -6.70 -8.81
CA VAL A 127 12.29 -7.64 -9.68
C VAL A 127 10.84 -7.17 -9.72
N ALA A 128 10.51 -6.43 -10.79
CA ALA A 128 9.20 -5.82 -10.95
C ALA A 128 8.17 -6.81 -11.50
N VAL A 129 6.97 -6.78 -10.93
CA VAL A 129 5.84 -7.63 -11.32
C VAL A 129 4.59 -6.78 -11.56
N PRO A 130 4.59 -5.91 -12.61
CA PRO A 130 3.48 -4.99 -12.87
C PRO A 130 2.23 -5.73 -13.37
N TRP A 131 1.06 -5.26 -12.94
CA TRP A 131 -0.21 -5.72 -13.49
C TRP A 131 -0.48 -5.08 -14.85
N ARG A 132 -0.89 -5.90 -15.83
CA ARG A 132 -1.27 -5.47 -17.18
C ARG A 132 -2.76 -5.64 -17.46
N SER A 133 -3.48 -6.23 -16.53
CA SER A 133 -4.91 -6.50 -16.58
C SER A 133 -5.45 -6.55 -15.16
N LYS A 134 -6.72 -6.19 -14.97
CA LYS A 134 -7.41 -6.32 -13.66
C LYS A 134 -7.67 -7.77 -13.25
N ALA A 135 -7.45 -8.74 -14.12
CA ALA A 135 -7.67 -10.16 -13.88
C ALA A 135 -6.54 -10.99 -14.50
N PRO A 136 -5.36 -11.06 -13.87
CA PRO A 136 -4.31 -11.97 -14.28
C PRO A 136 -4.79 -13.43 -14.21
N THR A 137 -4.30 -14.27 -15.12
CA THR A 137 -4.72 -15.66 -15.26
C THR A 137 -3.77 -16.67 -14.65
N HIS A 138 -2.69 -16.21 -14.03
CA HIS A 138 -1.65 -17.03 -13.40
C HIS A 138 -0.88 -16.20 -12.35
N ASP A 139 -0.04 -16.87 -11.58
CA ASP A 139 0.87 -16.24 -10.62
C ASP A 139 1.99 -15.48 -11.37
N LEU A 140 1.88 -14.15 -11.38
CA LEU A 140 2.85 -13.27 -12.03
C LEU A 140 4.20 -13.25 -11.30
N VAL A 141 4.20 -13.47 -9.98
CA VAL A 141 5.44 -13.49 -9.17
C VAL A 141 6.23 -14.75 -9.47
N ALA A 142 5.60 -15.93 -9.45
CA ALA A 142 6.25 -17.19 -9.76
C ALA A 142 6.93 -17.16 -11.13
N GLU A 143 6.31 -16.55 -12.14
CA GLU A 143 6.91 -16.35 -13.47
C GLU A 143 8.24 -15.60 -13.42
N GLN A 144 8.34 -14.54 -12.60
CA GLN A 144 9.54 -13.73 -12.50
C GLN A 144 10.63 -14.36 -11.60
N LEU A 145 10.25 -15.29 -10.72
CA LEU A 145 11.20 -16.02 -9.88
C LEU A 145 11.89 -17.17 -10.63
N ASP A 146 11.29 -17.63 -11.73
CA ASP A 146 11.86 -18.72 -12.53
C ASP A 146 13.20 -18.28 -13.16
N GLY A 147 14.22 -19.14 -13.00
CA GLY A 147 15.55 -18.89 -13.55
C GLY A 147 16.33 -17.73 -12.93
N LEU A 148 15.87 -17.08 -11.85
CA LEU A 148 16.67 -16.07 -11.16
C LEU A 148 17.93 -16.71 -10.54
N PRO A 149 19.13 -16.18 -10.85
CA PRO A 149 20.38 -16.76 -10.31
C PRO A 149 20.60 -16.34 -8.85
N ALA A 150 21.27 -17.20 -8.10
CA ALA A 150 21.82 -16.89 -6.77
C ALA A 150 23.29 -16.43 -6.93
N ASP A 151 23.49 -15.24 -7.49
CA ASP A 151 24.79 -14.70 -7.90
C ASP A 151 25.35 -13.63 -6.95
N GLY A 152 24.71 -13.46 -5.77
CA GLY A 152 25.07 -12.45 -4.78
C GLY A 152 24.46 -11.06 -5.04
N THR A 153 23.74 -10.86 -6.13
CA THR A 153 22.98 -9.63 -6.37
C THR A 153 21.82 -9.54 -5.38
N ARG A 154 21.70 -8.41 -4.70
CA ARG A 154 20.59 -8.15 -3.77
C ARG A 154 19.33 -7.84 -4.57
N ARG A 155 18.35 -8.74 -4.52
CA ARG A 155 17.09 -8.60 -5.25
C ARG A 155 15.92 -8.41 -4.31
N ILE A 156 15.13 -7.40 -4.62
CA ILE A 156 13.86 -7.07 -3.97
C ILE A 156 12.76 -7.30 -5.00
N VAL A 157 11.86 -8.23 -4.72
CA VAL A 157 10.64 -8.40 -5.54
C VAL A 157 9.67 -7.29 -5.17
N VAL A 158 9.17 -6.57 -6.18
CA VAL A 158 8.14 -5.55 -6.03
C VAL A 158 6.91 -6.06 -6.76
N ALA A 159 5.87 -6.41 -6.01
CA ALA A 159 4.69 -7.06 -6.55
C ALA A 159 3.40 -6.55 -5.89
N HIS A 160 2.27 -6.89 -6.49
CA HIS A 160 0.93 -6.53 -6.02
C HIS A 160 0.00 -7.73 -6.17
N GLY A 161 -0.82 -8.02 -5.16
CA GLY A 161 -1.79 -9.12 -5.19
C GLY A 161 -1.81 -9.97 -3.93
N GLY A 162 -2.82 -10.85 -3.83
CA GLY A 162 -3.03 -11.72 -2.68
C GLY A 162 -2.03 -12.89 -2.65
N VAL A 163 -1.58 -13.27 -1.45
CA VAL A 163 -0.80 -14.50 -1.22
C VAL A 163 -1.74 -15.64 -0.85
N ASP A 164 -1.51 -16.82 -1.40
CA ASP A 164 -2.33 -18.03 -1.24
C ASP A 164 -2.63 -18.38 0.23
N MET A 165 -1.65 -18.19 1.10
CA MET A 165 -1.78 -18.43 2.55
C MET A 165 -2.84 -17.54 3.22
N LEU A 166 -3.11 -16.34 2.69
CA LEU A 166 -4.00 -15.34 3.29
C LEU A 166 -5.35 -15.24 2.59
N ASP A 167 -5.51 -15.81 1.40
CA ASP A 167 -6.75 -15.77 0.63
C ASP A 167 -7.62 -16.99 0.95
N PRO A 168 -8.90 -16.80 1.29
CA PRO A 168 -9.82 -17.91 1.59
C PRO A 168 -10.18 -18.74 0.33
N ASP A 169 -9.96 -18.21 -0.87
CA ASP A 169 -10.27 -18.88 -2.13
C ASP A 169 -8.98 -19.27 -2.88
N PRO A 170 -8.47 -20.50 -2.65
CA PRO A 170 -7.24 -20.96 -3.28
C PRO A 170 -7.37 -21.23 -4.81
N THR A 171 -8.56 -21.06 -5.37
CA THR A 171 -8.80 -21.29 -6.81
C THR A 171 -8.53 -20.06 -7.67
N LYS A 172 -8.27 -18.90 -7.07
CA LYS A 172 -7.90 -17.69 -7.78
C LYS A 172 -6.56 -17.86 -8.50
N PRO A 173 -6.50 -17.69 -9.82
CA PRO A 173 -5.31 -18.06 -10.59
C PRO A 173 -4.12 -17.11 -10.39
N ALA A 174 -4.38 -15.90 -9.92
CA ALA A 174 -3.36 -14.85 -9.74
C ALA A 174 -2.75 -14.80 -8.34
N LEU A 175 -3.10 -15.76 -7.46
CA LEU A 175 -2.51 -15.80 -6.12
C LEU A 175 -1.00 -16.07 -6.19
N ILE A 176 -0.27 -15.31 -5.38
CA ILE A 176 1.17 -15.48 -5.20
C ILE A 176 1.40 -16.73 -4.35
N ALA A 177 2.08 -17.70 -4.90
CA ALA A 177 2.44 -18.94 -4.22
C ALA A 177 3.56 -18.68 -3.20
N LEU A 178 3.23 -18.59 -1.90
CA LEU A 178 4.20 -18.32 -0.83
C LEU A 178 5.37 -19.32 -0.86
N LYS A 179 5.09 -20.60 -1.13
CA LYS A 179 6.15 -21.61 -1.22
C LYS A 179 7.19 -21.28 -2.29
N ALA A 180 6.80 -20.82 -3.46
CA ALA A 180 7.72 -20.44 -4.53
C ALA A 180 8.61 -19.26 -4.12
N VAL A 181 8.01 -18.31 -3.39
CA VAL A 181 8.72 -17.15 -2.83
C VAL A 181 9.74 -17.58 -1.78
N GLU A 182 9.35 -18.41 -0.80
CA GLU A 182 10.25 -18.91 0.25
C GLU A 182 11.38 -19.76 -0.33
N ASP A 183 11.10 -20.62 -1.29
CA ASP A 183 12.13 -21.41 -2.00
C ASP A 183 13.14 -20.48 -2.73
N ALA A 184 12.69 -19.34 -3.27
CA ALA A 184 13.57 -18.35 -3.91
C ALA A 184 14.43 -17.58 -2.89
N ILE A 185 13.90 -17.29 -1.71
CA ILE A 185 14.63 -16.70 -0.58
C ILE A 185 15.70 -17.68 -0.08
N ASP A 186 15.31 -18.92 0.16
CA ASP A 186 16.19 -19.96 0.73
C ASP A 186 17.40 -20.27 -0.17
N ARG A 187 17.20 -20.24 -1.48
CA ARG A 187 18.33 -20.41 -2.43
C ARG A 187 19.14 -19.14 -2.65
N GLY A 188 18.77 -18.02 -2.02
CA GLY A 188 19.49 -16.74 -2.14
C GLY A 188 19.30 -16.01 -3.49
N ALA A 189 18.25 -16.35 -4.25
CA ALA A 189 17.94 -15.68 -5.50
C ALA A 189 17.26 -14.31 -5.28
N ILE A 190 16.48 -14.17 -4.20
CA ILE A 190 15.87 -12.93 -3.76
C ILE A 190 16.07 -12.71 -2.26
N HIS A 191 15.94 -11.49 -1.78
CA HIS A 191 16.27 -11.11 -0.41
C HIS A 191 15.08 -10.50 0.36
N TYR A 192 14.12 -9.92 -0.36
CA TYR A 192 12.91 -9.34 0.21
C TYR A 192 11.79 -9.33 -0.83
N VAL A 193 10.55 -9.45 -0.35
CA VAL A 193 9.35 -9.33 -1.18
C VAL A 193 8.48 -8.22 -0.61
N ALA A 194 8.37 -7.14 -1.36
CA ALA A 194 7.53 -5.98 -1.07
C ALA A 194 6.20 -6.14 -1.81
N LEU A 195 5.10 -6.23 -1.05
CA LEU A 195 3.76 -6.48 -1.56
C LEU A 195 2.81 -5.31 -1.30
N GLY A 196 1.88 -5.06 -2.21
CA GLY A 196 0.65 -4.30 -2.05
C GLY A 196 -0.59 -5.16 -2.30
N ASP A 197 -1.79 -4.58 -2.23
CA ASP A 197 -3.14 -5.18 -2.30
C ASP A 197 -3.79 -5.38 -0.93
N LYS A 198 -3.02 -5.67 0.10
CA LYS A 198 -3.52 -5.77 1.46
C LYS A 198 -3.24 -4.46 2.20
N HIS A 199 -4.30 -3.72 2.51
CA HIS A 199 -4.20 -2.38 3.09
C HIS A 199 -3.75 -2.36 4.55
N SER A 200 -3.62 -3.52 5.20
CA SER A 200 -3.09 -3.67 6.55
C SER A 200 -1.65 -4.17 6.50
N ARG A 201 -0.77 -3.56 7.28
CA ARG A 201 0.60 -4.04 7.46
C ARG A 201 0.59 -5.50 7.90
N THR A 202 1.24 -6.37 7.15
CA THR A 202 1.19 -7.81 7.41
C THR A 202 2.49 -8.49 7.01
N GLN A 203 3.12 -9.19 7.95
CA GLN A 203 4.18 -10.13 7.63
C GLN A 203 3.57 -11.45 7.14
N VAL A 204 4.15 -12.03 6.09
CA VAL A 204 3.69 -13.29 5.50
C VAL A 204 4.76 -14.35 5.61
N GLY A 205 4.37 -15.58 5.94
CA GLY A 205 5.28 -16.69 6.11
C GLY A 205 6.18 -16.57 7.34
N SER A 206 7.27 -17.33 7.35
CA SER A 206 8.16 -17.47 8.51
C SER A 206 9.54 -16.82 8.33
N SER A 207 9.90 -16.44 7.11
CA SER A 207 11.22 -15.91 6.78
C SER A 207 11.50 -14.50 7.32
N GLY A 208 10.46 -13.73 7.68
CA GLY A 208 10.56 -12.32 8.03
C GLY A 208 10.87 -11.40 6.83
N ARG A 209 10.79 -11.92 5.59
CA ARG A 209 11.23 -11.25 4.37
C ARG A 209 10.10 -10.94 3.38
N VAL A 210 8.87 -11.35 3.67
CA VAL A 210 7.69 -11.11 2.83
C VAL A 210 6.72 -10.25 3.61
N TRP A 211 6.40 -9.06 3.07
CA TRP A 211 5.59 -8.08 3.78
C TRP A 211 4.62 -7.34 2.86
N TYR A 212 3.44 -7.11 3.36
CA TYR A 212 2.58 -6.01 2.94
C TYR A 212 2.86 -4.79 3.82
N SER A 213 3.05 -3.63 3.21
CA SER A 213 3.24 -2.38 3.96
C SER A 213 1.94 -1.86 4.57
N GLY A 214 0.82 -2.21 3.98
CA GLY A 214 -0.46 -1.55 4.19
C GLY A 214 -0.56 -0.24 3.41
N ALA A 215 -1.77 0.32 3.37
CA ALA A 215 -2.03 1.64 2.80
C ALA A 215 -1.51 2.72 3.75
N PRO A 216 -0.84 3.79 3.26
CA PRO A 216 -0.31 4.87 4.09
C PRO A 216 -1.40 5.76 4.70
N GLU A 217 -2.61 5.70 4.17
CA GLU A 217 -3.80 6.34 4.74
C GLU A 217 -4.97 5.36 4.68
N VAL A 218 -5.76 5.27 5.74
CA VAL A 218 -6.88 4.32 5.86
C VAL A 218 -7.82 4.39 4.64
N THR A 219 -8.28 3.24 4.18
CA THR A 219 -9.23 3.15 3.06
C THR A 219 -10.57 2.53 3.44
N ASN A 220 -10.61 1.74 4.50
CA ASN A 220 -11.81 1.06 4.97
C ASN A 220 -11.88 1.04 6.51
N TYR A 221 -12.97 0.56 7.05
CA TYR A 221 -13.16 0.45 8.49
C TYR A 221 -12.29 -0.64 9.12
N ASP A 222 -11.99 -0.49 10.41
CA ASP A 222 -11.08 -1.33 11.21
C ASP A 222 -11.47 -2.82 11.31
N ASP A 223 -12.72 -3.16 11.04
CA ASP A 223 -13.17 -4.56 10.93
C ASP A 223 -12.78 -5.23 9.60
N VAL A 224 -12.28 -4.46 8.63
CA VAL A 224 -11.77 -4.92 7.33
C VAL A 224 -10.27 -4.63 7.21
N GLU A 225 -9.85 -3.47 7.68
CA GLU A 225 -8.50 -2.91 7.57
C GLU A 225 -7.94 -2.68 8.97
N SER A 226 -7.30 -3.71 9.52
CA SER A 226 -6.95 -3.74 10.96
C SER A 226 -5.72 -2.92 11.33
N ASP A 227 -4.79 -2.68 10.40
CA ASP A 227 -3.51 -2.01 10.67
C ASP A 227 -3.01 -1.17 9.46
N PRO A 228 -3.80 -0.17 8.99
CA PRO A 228 -3.38 0.78 7.97
C PRO A 228 -2.59 1.94 8.57
N GLY A 229 -2.14 2.88 7.72
CA GLY A 229 -1.50 4.12 8.14
C GLY A 229 0.00 4.02 8.33
N HIS A 230 0.65 2.99 7.76
CA HIS A 230 2.07 2.74 7.94
C HIS A 230 2.86 2.75 6.62
N ALA A 231 4.18 2.89 6.78
CA ALA A 231 5.18 2.51 5.80
C ALA A 231 6.25 1.65 6.47
N LEU A 232 6.98 0.85 5.70
CA LEU A 232 8.05 0.00 6.21
C LEU A 232 9.40 0.57 5.76
N VAL A 233 10.30 0.80 6.69
CA VAL A 233 11.72 1.03 6.40
C VAL A 233 12.44 -0.30 6.50
N VAL A 234 13.02 -0.72 5.39
CA VAL A 234 13.69 -2.00 5.24
C VAL A 234 15.19 -1.77 5.14
N ASP A 235 15.95 -2.32 6.07
CA ASP A 235 17.40 -2.30 6.06
C ASP A 235 17.93 -3.70 5.72
N LEU A 236 18.57 -3.83 4.57
CA LEU A 236 19.21 -5.05 4.08
C LEU A 236 20.72 -4.83 4.10
N ASP A 237 21.41 -5.46 5.02
CA ASP A 237 22.85 -5.33 5.17
C ASP A 237 23.66 -6.17 4.15
N GLU A 238 24.98 -6.06 4.22
CA GLU A 238 25.88 -6.78 3.31
C GLU A 238 25.90 -8.29 3.55
N SER A 239 25.55 -8.73 4.75
CA SER A 239 25.45 -10.16 5.08
C SER A 239 24.13 -10.80 4.60
N GLY A 240 23.20 -10.00 4.12
CA GLY A 240 21.84 -10.40 3.77
C GLY A 240 20.89 -10.47 4.97
N ALA A 241 21.31 -9.99 6.15
CA ALA A 241 20.39 -9.83 7.28
C ALA A 241 19.43 -8.67 7.00
N ILE A 242 18.18 -8.83 7.45
CA ILE A 242 17.13 -7.87 7.18
C ILE A 242 16.52 -7.36 8.49
N ARG A 243 16.23 -6.07 8.51
CA ARG A 243 15.45 -5.43 9.55
C ARG A 243 14.31 -4.64 8.90
N VAL A 244 13.11 -4.77 9.45
CA VAL A 244 11.91 -4.09 8.98
C VAL A 244 11.32 -3.30 10.13
N ASP A 245 11.31 -1.97 9.99
CA ASP A 245 10.74 -1.05 10.99
C ASP A 245 9.51 -0.35 10.40
N ALA A 246 8.40 -0.36 11.14
CA ALA A 246 7.19 0.34 10.75
C ALA A 246 7.20 1.80 11.22
N HIS A 247 6.70 2.69 10.37
CA HIS A 247 6.56 4.12 10.64
C HIS A 247 5.14 4.57 10.39
N ASP A 248 4.54 5.26 11.36
CA ASP A 248 3.20 5.83 11.25
C ASP A 248 3.22 7.05 10.31
N VAL A 249 2.34 7.07 9.32
CA VAL A 249 2.20 8.16 8.36
C VAL A 249 0.75 8.59 8.16
N GLY A 250 -0.22 7.70 8.42
CA GLY A 250 -1.64 7.94 8.30
C GLY A 250 -2.20 8.85 9.39
N ARG A 251 -3.26 9.57 9.06
CA ARG A 251 -3.90 10.55 9.97
C ARG A 251 -5.37 10.28 10.23
N TRP A 252 -6.08 9.64 9.28
CA TRP A 252 -7.49 9.34 9.43
C TRP A 252 -7.70 7.99 10.09
N ARG A 253 -8.88 7.84 10.71
CA ARG A 253 -9.33 6.61 11.32
C ARG A 253 -10.78 6.34 10.93
N PHE A 254 -11.06 5.12 10.46
CA PHE A 254 -12.40 4.63 10.18
C PHE A 254 -12.69 3.49 11.15
N VAL A 255 -13.56 3.76 12.13
CA VAL A 255 -13.79 2.88 13.27
C VAL A 255 -15.19 2.28 13.21
N THR A 256 -15.32 1.00 13.47
CA THR A 256 -16.62 0.33 13.64
C THR A 256 -16.92 0.16 15.13
N LEU A 257 -17.93 0.87 15.61
CA LEU A 257 -18.40 0.77 16.99
C LEU A 257 -19.70 -0.03 17.04
N ARG A 258 -19.70 -1.14 17.77
CA ARG A 258 -20.90 -1.95 18.06
C ARG A 258 -21.37 -1.63 19.45
N TRP A 259 -22.65 -1.23 19.60
CA TRP A 259 -23.18 -0.77 20.88
C TRP A 259 -24.59 -1.29 21.11
N SER A 260 -24.88 -1.80 22.35
CA SER A 260 -26.25 -2.15 22.73
C SER A 260 -26.93 -0.95 23.38
N VAL A 261 -28.18 -0.67 22.98
CA VAL A 261 -28.96 0.45 23.46
C VAL A 261 -30.33 -0.04 23.85
N ASP A 262 -30.56 -0.23 25.17
CA ASP A 262 -31.83 -0.73 25.72
C ASP A 262 -32.51 0.32 26.60
N ASN A 263 -31.80 1.42 26.97
CA ASN A 263 -32.31 2.49 27.81
C ASN A 263 -31.56 3.80 27.61
N ALA A 264 -32.02 4.88 28.24
CA ALA A 264 -31.46 6.23 28.11
C ALA A 264 -30.02 6.32 28.64
N ARG A 265 -29.62 5.48 29.61
CA ARG A 265 -28.25 5.47 30.11
C ARG A 265 -27.28 4.94 29.04
N ASP A 266 -27.66 3.92 28.30
CA ASP A 266 -26.81 3.35 27.24
C ASP A 266 -26.54 4.38 26.13
N ILE A 267 -27.52 5.26 25.85
CA ILE A 267 -27.35 6.39 24.92
C ILE A 267 -26.36 7.42 25.49
N ALA A 268 -26.47 7.74 26.78
CA ALA A 268 -25.55 8.68 27.41
C ALA A 268 -24.12 8.13 27.45
N ASP A 269 -23.95 6.85 27.76
CA ASP A 269 -22.66 6.15 27.79
C ASP A 269 -22.05 6.05 26.36
N LEU A 270 -22.86 5.85 25.31
CA LEU A 270 -22.41 5.95 23.92
C LEU A 270 -21.89 7.36 23.60
N GLY A 271 -22.63 8.41 24.01
CA GLY A 271 -22.22 9.78 23.82
C GLY A 271 -20.86 10.07 24.48
N LEU A 272 -20.67 9.64 25.72
CA LEU A 272 -19.39 9.75 26.42
C LEU A 272 -18.26 8.98 25.70
N ASN A 273 -18.54 7.79 25.18
CA ASN A 273 -17.56 7.01 24.44
C ASN A 273 -17.12 7.71 23.15
N LEU A 274 -18.06 8.30 22.40
CA LEU A 274 -17.76 9.08 21.21
C LEU A 274 -16.92 10.33 21.53
N GLU A 275 -17.10 10.92 22.72
CA GLU A 275 -16.29 12.07 23.16
C GLU A 275 -14.82 11.70 23.45
N LEU A 276 -14.51 10.44 23.71
CA LEU A 276 -13.14 9.97 24.00
C LEU A 276 -12.27 9.77 22.75
N PHE A 277 -12.85 9.78 21.54
CA PHE A 277 -12.05 9.65 20.33
C PHE A 277 -11.09 10.84 20.18
N PRO A 278 -9.79 10.58 20.02
CA PRO A 278 -8.84 11.62 19.63
C PRO A 278 -9.10 12.02 18.16
N ASP A 279 -8.69 13.21 17.79
CA ASP A 279 -8.78 13.73 16.41
C ASP A 279 -10.15 13.50 15.75
N LYS A 280 -11.23 13.97 16.40
CA LYS A 280 -12.61 13.81 15.94
C LYS A 280 -12.83 14.30 14.49
N GLU A 281 -12.09 15.32 14.08
CA GLU A 281 -12.15 15.88 12.72
C GLU A 281 -11.63 14.89 11.64
N ARG A 282 -10.87 13.86 12.05
CA ARG A 282 -10.28 12.84 11.17
C ARG A 282 -10.73 11.43 11.54
N THR A 283 -11.72 11.31 12.41
CA THR A 283 -12.27 10.02 12.83
C THR A 283 -13.68 9.84 12.28
N VAL A 284 -13.88 8.82 11.47
CA VAL A 284 -15.19 8.40 10.98
C VAL A 284 -15.64 7.18 11.77
N VAL A 285 -16.80 7.28 12.40
CA VAL A 285 -17.36 6.18 13.19
C VAL A 285 -18.58 5.60 12.51
N ARG A 286 -18.52 4.32 12.19
CA ARG A 286 -19.67 3.52 11.77
C ARG A 286 -20.30 2.88 13.00
N LEU A 287 -21.53 3.29 13.35
CA LEU A 287 -22.26 2.73 14.48
C LEU A 287 -23.14 1.55 14.04
N ALA A 288 -22.96 0.41 14.69
CA ALA A 288 -23.87 -0.74 14.62
C ALA A 288 -24.61 -0.86 15.95
N LEU A 289 -25.84 -0.33 15.99
CA LEU A 289 -26.67 -0.35 17.19
C LEU A 289 -27.54 -1.58 17.23
N THR A 290 -27.62 -2.21 18.41
CA THR A 290 -28.55 -3.31 18.73
C THR A 290 -29.32 -2.95 19.99
N GLY A 291 -30.47 -3.57 20.21
CA GLY A 291 -31.27 -3.35 21.43
C GLY A 291 -32.70 -2.91 21.15
N THR A 292 -33.42 -2.50 22.20
CA THR A 292 -34.82 -2.13 22.14
C THR A 292 -35.08 -0.89 23.00
N LEU A 293 -35.58 0.17 22.40
CA LEU A 293 -36.00 1.38 23.11
C LEU A 293 -37.51 1.43 23.22
N SER A 294 -38.03 1.86 24.37
CA SER A 294 -39.46 2.19 24.53
C SER A 294 -39.79 3.48 23.78
N VAL A 295 -40.93 3.52 23.10
CA VAL A 295 -41.49 4.74 22.53
C VAL A 295 -42.20 5.48 23.66
N THR A 296 -41.49 6.33 24.40
CA THR A 296 -42.10 7.21 25.40
C THR A 296 -41.68 8.64 25.11
#